data_4d344209583ee7de5cf4fbf04d754c80
#
_entry.id   4d344209583ee7de5cf4fbf04d754c80
#
_cell.length_a   1.000
_cell.length_b   1.000
_cell.length_c   1.000
_cell.angle_alpha   90.00
_cell.angle_beta   90.00
_cell.angle_gamma   90.00
#
_symmetry.space_group_name_H-M   'P 1'
#
loop_
_entity.id
_entity.type
_entity.pdbx_description
1 polymer ?
#
loop_
_entity_poly.entity_id
_entity_poly.type
_entity_poly.pdbx_seq_one_letter_code
_entity_poly.pdbx_strand_id
1 'polypeptide(L)'
;GGVYKKFSDILGLQTQRQGIDYSAAHFVHADMTLDEFREAQARKGESIAGLMLKSSLSSLVEKTGTNRAGELGLMADFLAGNKTGLKNKLMGMMANAPNGLENTVILEERNAKCMEVFDRWSGKGVRRIGVFYGAAHLPGLHGALLERGYRLREVRWLPAWSTREQGADGQRGEG
;
A
#
# COMPACT_ATOMS: atom_id res chain seq x y z
N GLY A 1 15.64 -8.65 0.16
CA GLY A 1 15.63 -7.35 -0.54
C GLY A 1 15.69 -7.40 -2.07
N GLY A 2 16.13 -8.51 -2.69
CA GLY A 2 16.46 -8.52 -4.12
C GLY A 2 15.29 -8.39 -5.10
N VAL A 3 14.12 -8.96 -4.76
CA VAL A 3 12.96 -8.98 -5.68
C VAL A 3 12.35 -7.58 -5.82
N TYR A 4 12.11 -6.88 -4.72
CA TYR A 4 11.56 -5.51 -4.75
C TYR A 4 12.48 -4.53 -5.49
N LYS A 5 13.80 -4.67 -5.33
CA LYS A 5 14.76 -3.84 -6.06
C LYS A 5 14.69 -4.10 -7.56
N LYS A 6 14.64 -5.35 -7.99
CA LYS A 6 14.51 -5.70 -9.42
C LYS A 6 13.19 -5.15 -10.01
N PHE A 7 12.08 -5.24 -9.29
CA PHE A 7 10.82 -4.67 -9.74
C PHE A 7 10.88 -3.14 -9.86
N SER A 8 11.45 -2.44 -8.86
CA SER A 8 11.59 -0.98 -8.94
C SER A 8 12.48 -0.55 -10.11
N ASP A 9 13.59 -1.25 -10.34
CA ASP A 9 14.51 -0.96 -11.44
C ASP A 9 13.83 -1.13 -12.81
N ILE A 10 13.07 -2.23 -13.00
CA ILE A 10 12.33 -2.50 -14.25
C ILE A 10 11.25 -1.46 -14.49
N LEU A 11 10.51 -1.07 -13.45
CA LEU A 11 9.43 -0.10 -13.56
C LEU A 11 9.94 1.35 -13.63
N GLY A 12 11.24 1.59 -13.41
CA GLY A 12 11.82 2.92 -13.29
C GLY A 12 11.28 3.67 -12.08
N LEU A 13 11.00 2.96 -10.97
CA LEU A 13 10.49 3.50 -9.73
C LEU A 13 11.57 3.53 -8.66
N GLN A 14 11.51 4.51 -7.80
CA GLN A 14 12.31 4.58 -6.60
C GLN A 14 11.58 3.87 -5.45
N THR A 15 12.29 3.04 -4.69
CA THR A 15 11.68 2.44 -3.50
C THR A 15 11.55 3.47 -2.39
N GLN A 16 10.53 3.32 -1.55
CA GLN A 16 10.29 4.20 -0.42
C GLN A 16 11.51 4.35 0.50
N ARG A 17 12.26 3.26 0.73
CA ARG A 17 13.49 3.27 1.54
C ARG A 17 14.64 4.06 0.92
N GLN A 18 14.65 4.24 -0.39
CA GLN A 18 15.66 5.03 -1.08
C GLN A 18 15.27 6.51 -1.17
N GLY A 19 13.97 6.80 -1.18
CA GLY A 19 13.43 8.15 -1.37
C GLY A 19 13.18 8.92 -0.08
N ILE A 20 13.12 8.24 1.08
CA ILE A 20 12.76 8.88 2.35
C ILE A 20 13.83 8.57 3.39
N ASP A 21 14.39 9.60 3.98
CA ASP A 21 15.28 9.50 5.14
C ASP A 21 14.43 9.45 6.42
N TYR A 22 14.15 8.25 6.88
CA TYR A 22 13.40 8.01 8.12
C TYR A 22 14.19 8.29 9.41
N SER A 23 15.49 8.58 9.32
CA SER A 23 16.31 8.92 10.49
C SER A 23 16.15 10.36 10.92
N ALA A 24 15.55 11.21 10.08
CA ALA A 24 15.33 12.62 10.40
C ALA A 24 14.47 12.78 11.66
N ALA A 25 14.86 13.71 12.54
CA ALA A 25 14.31 13.86 13.90
C ALA A 25 12.81 14.16 13.98
N HIS A 26 12.18 14.57 12.87
CA HIS A 26 10.75 14.82 12.82
C HIS A 26 9.93 13.56 12.49
N PHE A 27 10.58 12.44 12.11
CA PHE A 27 9.89 11.16 11.94
C PHE A 27 9.70 10.47 13.29
N VAL A 28 8.49 10.01 13.52
CA VAL A 28 8.12 9.23 14.69
C VAL A 28 7.55 7.90 14.22
N HIS A 29 8.08 6.79 14.76
CA HIS A 29 7.53 5.49 14.47
C HIS A 29 6.16 5.34 15.14
N ALA A 30 5.14 5.20 14.33
CA ALA A 30 3.74 5.14 14.75
C ALA A 30 3.06 3.81 14.35
N ASP A 31 3.84 2.80 14.07
CA ASP A 31 3.36 1.46 13.71
C ASP A 31 3.70 0.44 14.80
N MET A 32 3.08 -0.73 14.73
CA MET A 32 3.40 -1.85 15.61
C MET A 32 4.81 -2.38 15.34
N THR A 33 5.51 -2.76 16.40
CA THR A 33 6.71 -3.58 16.28
C THR A 33 6.34 -4.98 15.80
N LEU A 34 7.34 -5.75 15.36
CA LEU A 34 7.10 -7.12 14.93
C LEU A 34 6.54 -8.00 16.05
N ASP A 35 6.95 -7.75 17.28
CA ASP A 35 6.50 -8.54 18.44
C ASP A 35 5.06 -8.15 18.83
N GLU A 36 4.74 -6.85 18.90
CA GLU A 36 3.34 -6.39 19.10
C GLU A 36 2.41 -6.96 18.02
N PHE A 37 2.88 -7.00 16.77
CA PHE A 37 2.11 -7.55 15.66
C PHE A 37 1.86 -9.06 15.81
N ARG A 38 2.88 -9.86 16.21
CA ARG A 38 2.75 -11.29 16.47
C ARG A 38 1.80 -11.58 17.64
N GLU A 39 1.90 -10.79 18.70
CA GLU A 39 1.00 -10.90 19.85
C GLU A 39 -0.46 -10.58 19.47
N ALA A 40 -0.67 -9.55 18.68
CA ALA A 40 -2.02 -9.19 18.20
C ALA A 40 -2.61 -10.32 17.34
N GLN A 41 -1.81 -10.91 16.45
CA GLN A 41 -2.22 -12.07 15.67
C GLN A 41 -2.59 -13.27 16.54
N ALA A 42 -1.76 -13.57 17.54
CA ALA A 42 -2.01 -14.68 18.47
C ALA A 42 -3.30 -14.47 19.27
N ARG A 43 -3.57 -13.25 19.74
CA ARG A 43 -4.80 -12.92 20.49
C ARG A 43 -6.07 -13.13 19.67
N LYS A 44 -6.04 -12.81 18.38
CA LYS A 44 -7.22 -12.93 17.51
C LYS A 44 -7.30 -14.26 16.74
N GLY A 45 -6.34 -15.17 16.93
CA GLY A 45 -6.29 -16.46 16.24
C GLY A 45 -6.08 -16.31 14.72
N GLU A 46 -5.63 -15.13 14.29
CA GLU A 46 -5.31 -14.86 12.89
C GLU A 46 -3.82 -15.13 12.64
N SER A 47 -3.52 -15.84 11.58
CA SER A 47 -2.14 -15.93 11.10
C SER A 47 -2.04 -15.46 9.66
N ILE A 48 -0.94 -14.79 9.31
CA ILE A 48 -0.67 -14.41 7.92
C ILE A 48 -0.69 -15.64 7.02
N ALA A 49 -0.15 -16.76 7.50
CA ALA A 49 -0.19 -18.02 6.77
C ALA A 49 -1.64 -18.51 6.56
N GLY A 50 -2.49 -18.40 7.58
CA GLY A 50 -3.91 -18.75 7.48
C GLY A 50 -4.67 -17.83 6.52
N LEU A 51 -4.41 -16.51 6.58
CA LEU A 51 -4.98 -15.53 5.65
C LEU A 51 -4.51 -15.76 4.20
N MET A 52 -3.22 -16.04 4.00
CA MET A 52 -2.67 -16.40 2.69
C MET A 52 -3.23 -17.73 2.19
N LEU A 53 -3.35 -18.72 3.06
CA LEU A 53 -3.95 -20.01 2.70
C LEU A 53 -5.43 -19.84 2.33
N LYS A 54 -6.19 -19.06 3.10
CA LYS A 54 -7.59 -18.76 2.81
C LYS A 54 -7.74 -18.01 1.48
N SER A 55 -6.89 -17.00 1.22
CA SER A 55 -6.90 -16.29 -0.05
C SER A 55 -6.45 -17.17 -1.22
N SER A 56 -5.48 -18.07 -1.00
CA SER A 56 -5.06 -19.06 -2.00
C SER A 56 -6.14 -20.10 -2.25
N LEU A 57 -6.86 -20.54 -1.22
CA LEU A 57 -7.96 -21.52 -1.37
C LEU A 57 -9.16 -20.89 -2.07
N SER A 58 -9.55 -19.64 -1.71
CA SER A 58 -10.61 -18.92 -2.41
C SER A 58 -10.23 -18.68 -3.87
N SER A 59 -8.98 -18.33 -4.15
CA SER A 59 -8.49 -18.18 -5.52
C SER A 59 -8.43 -19.52 -6.28
N LEU A 60 -8.24 -20.66 -5.61
CA LEU A 60 -8.32 -21.99 -6.23
C LEU A 60 -9.77 -22.40 -6.55
N VAL A 61 -10.74 -22.03 -5.73
CA VAL A 61 -12.17 -22.30 -5.96
C VAL A 61 -12.71 -21.37 -7.07
N GLU A 62 -12.26 -20.12 -7.16
CA GLU A 62 -12.56 -19.21 -8.27
C GLU A 62 -11.74 -19.50 -9.55
N LYS A 63 -10.63 -20.22 -9.42
CA LYS A 63 -9.63 -20.46 -10.49
C LYS A 63 -9.98 -21.57 -11.50
N THR A 64 -11.23 -21.79 -11.78
CA THR A 64 -11.54 -22.71 -12.90
C THR A 64 -11.41 -22.09 -14.31
N GLY A 65 -10.83 -20.91 -14.49
CA GLY A 65 -10.73 -20.46 -15.87
C GLY A 65 -9.84 -19.29 -16.27
N THR A 66 -9.53 -18.32 -15.42
CA THR A 66 -9.04 -17.02 -15.95
C THR A 66 -7.68 -16.50 -15.48
N ASN A 67 -7.11 -16.99 -14.40
CA ASN A 67 -5.89 -16.38 -13.81
C ASN A 67 -4.55 -16.84 -14.41
N ARG A 68 -4.49 -18.01 -15.03
CA ARG A 68 -3.25 -18.52 -15.63
C ARG A 68 -2.76 -17.67 -16.81
N ALA A 69 -3.70 -17.12 -17.59
CA ALA A 69 -3.39 -16.19 -18.69
C ALA A 69 -2.86 -14.84 -18.17
N GLY A 70 -3.36 -14.35 -17.04
CA GLY A 70 -2.88 -13.12 -16.41
C GLY A 70 -1.47 -13.26 -15.85
N GLU A 71 -1.17 -14.37 -15.18
CA GLU A 71 0.18 -14.66 -14.63
C GLU A 71 1.21 -14.85 -15.75
N LEU A 72 0.87 -15.60 -16.79
CA LEU A 72 1.72 -15.78 -17.97
C LEU A 72 1.96 -14.46 -18.68
N GLY A 73 0.94 -13.62 -18.81
CA GLY A 73 1.07 -12.29 -19.39
C GLY A 73 1.94 -11.35 -18.55
N LEU A 74 1.88 -11.42 -17.20
CA LEU A 74 2.75 -10.65 -16.32
C LEU A 74 4.23 -11.09 -16.48
N MET A 75 4.47 -12.39 -16.54
CA MET A 75 5.79 -12.96 -16.79
C MET A 75 6.32 -12.57 -18.17
N ALA A 76 5.48 -12.62 -19.19
CA ALA A 76 5.86 -12.23 -20.55
C ALA A 76 6.26 -10.75 -20.62
N ASP A 77 5.49 -9.84 -20.02
CA ASP A 77 5.83 -8.41 -19.96
C ASP A 77 7.10 -8.15 -19.15
N PHE A 78 7.30 -8.92 -18.06
CA PHE A 78 8.52 -8.84 -17.26
C PHE A 78 9.76 -9.25 -18.06
N LEU A 79 9.70 -10.37 -18.77
CA LEU A 79 10.80 -10.88 -19.60
C LEU A 79 11.06 -10.01 -20.81
N ALA A 80 10.03 -9.44 -21.42
CA ALA A 80 10.11 -8.52 -22.54
C ALA A 80 10.54 -7.10 -22.14
N GLY A 81 10.65 -6.79 -20.84
CA GLY A 81 10.95 -5.43 -20.36
C GLY A 81 9.84 -4.42 -20.68
N ASN A 82 8.60 -4.90 -20.94
CA ASN A 82 7.44 -4.06 -21.24
C ASN A 82 6.92 -3.37 -19.96
N LYS A 83 7.49 -2.21 -19.65
CA LYS A 83 7.17 -1.43 -18.45
C LYS A 83 5.70 -1.02 -18.37
N THR A 84 5.14 -0.61 -19.50
CA THR A 84 3.73 -0.16 -19.58
C THR A 84 2.79 -1.32 -19.37
N GLY A 85 2.99 -2.45 -20.04
CA GLY A 85 2.20 -3.66 -19.85
C GLY A 85 2.26 -4.18 -18.41
N LEU A 86 3.46 -4.19 -17.82
CA LEU A 86 3.67 -4.60 -16.43
C LEU A 86 2.93 -3.69 -15.44
N LYS A 87 3.02 -2.35 -15.62
CA LYS A 87 2.30 -1.37 -14.78
C LYS A 87 0.79 -1.55 -14.89
N ASN A 88 0.25 -1.70 -16.10
CA ASN A 88 -1.18 -1.89 -16.32
C ASN A 88 -1.71 -3.16 -15.65
N LYS A 89 -0.97 -4.27 -15.76
CA LYS A 89 -1.36 -5.54 -15.12
C LYS A 89 -1.28 -5.46 -13.60
N LEU A 90 -0.24 -4.83 -13.05
CA LEU A 90 -0.15 -4.61 -11.61
C LEU A 90 -1.29 -3.73 -11.08
N MET A 91 -1.65 -2.68 -11.80
CA MET A 91 -2.80 -1.83 -11.45
C MET A 91 -4.11 -2.61 -11.51
N GLY A 92 -4.31 -3.44 -12.54
CA GLY A 92 -5.48 -4.31 -12.63
C GLY A 92 -5.56 -5.32 -11.48
N MET A 93 -4.44 -5.89 -11.06
CA MET A 93 -4.39 -6.79 -9.90
C MET A 93 -4.71 -6.05 -8.59
N MET A 94 -4.20 -4.83 -8.41
CA MET A 94 -4.49 -4.01 -7.23
C MET A 94 -5.96 -3.56 -7.19
N ALA A 95 -6.53 -3.16 -8.33
CA ALA A 95 -7.93 -2.73 -8.43
C ALA A 95 -8.91 -3.87 -8.16
N ASN A 96 -8.52 -5.11 -8.48
CA ASN A 96 -9.33 -6.32 -8.27
C ASN A 96 -8.89 -7.13 -7.04
N ALA A 97 -8.00 -6.56 -6.19
CA ALA A 97 -7.63 -7.21 -4.93
C ALA A 97 -8.88 -7.38 -4.06
N PRO A 98 -9.15 -8.57 -3.53
CA PRO A 98 -10.31 -8.79 -2.70
C PRO A 98 -10.26 -7.87 -1.48
N ASN A 99 -11.38 -7.20 -1.17
CA ASN A 99 -11.57 -6.30 -0.01
C ASN A 99 -11.42 -7.02 1.35
N GLY A 100 -10.86 -8.23 1.35
CA GLY A 100 -10.74 -9.10 2.53
C GLY A 100 -9.75 -8.64 3.59
N LEU A 101 -8.97 -7.59 3.34
CA LEU A 101 -8.03 -7.05 4.32
C LEU A 101 -8.62 -5.90 5.16
N GLU A 102 -9.77 -5.35 4.76
CA GLU A 102 -10.33 -4.14 5.38
C GLU A 102 -10.74 -4.31 6.86
N ASN A 103 -11.03 -5.54 7.30
CA ASN A 103 -11.41 -5.87 8.67
C ASN A 103 -10.44 -6.85 9.33
N THR A 104 -9.17 -6.83 8.94
CA THR A 104 -8.18 -7.69 9.57
C THR A 104 -7.50 -6.97 10.73
N VAL A 105 -7.06 -7.73 11.74
CA VAL A 105 -6.17 -7.27 12.82
C VAL A 105 -5.01 -6.45 12.29
N ILE A 106 -4.54 -6.80 11.09
CA ILE A 106 -3.43 -6.11 10.42
C ILE A 106 -3.75 -4.63 10.23
N LEU A 107 -4.99 -4.26 9.87
CA LEU A 107 -5.36 -2.86 9.69
C LEU A 107 -5.83 -2.21 10.98
N GLU A 108 -6.71 -2.87 11.74
CA GLU A 108 -7.33 -2.31 12.93
C GLU A 108 -6.32 -2.00 14.04
N GLU A 109 -5.51 -2.99 14.42
CA GLU A 109 -4.53 -2.84 15.51
C GLU A 109 -3.42 -1.85 15.14
N ARG A 110 -2.99 -1.85 13.87
CA ARG A 110 -2.01 -0.88 13.38
C ARG A 110 -2.59 0.54 13.33
N ASN A 111 -3.85 0.69 12.93
CA ASN A 111 -4.53 1.98 12.99
C ASN A 111 -4.67 2.47 14.45
N ALA A 112 -5.04 1.59 15.38
CA ALA A 112 -5.11 1.92 16.80
C ALA A 112 -3.75 2.39 17.34
N LYS A 113 -2.67 1.68 16.98
CA LYS A 113 -1.29 2.08 17.35
C LYS A 113 -0.90 3.44 16.77
N CYS A 114 -1.23 3.68 15.51
CA CYS A 114 -1.00 4.97 14.87
C CYS A 114 -1.72 6.10 15.62
N MET A 115 -2.98 5.90 15.97
CA MET A 115 -3.77 6.90 16.69
C MET A 115 -3.32 7.10 18.14
N GLU A 116 -2.83 6.08 18.82
CA GLU A 116 -2.18 6.22 20.14
C GLU A 116 -0.99 7.18 20.08
N VAL A 117 -0.12 6.99 19.08
CA VAL A 117 1.05 7.85 18.87
C VAL A 117 0.61 9.26 18.47
N PHE A 118 -0.39 9.40 17.62
CA PHE A 118 -0.97 10.67 17.21
C PHE A 118 -1.50 11.46 18.43
N ASP A 119 -2.29 10.83 19.29
CA ASP A 119 -2.85 11.44 20.49
C ASP A 119 -1.75 11.91 21.46
N ARG A 120 -0.72 11.09 21.63
CA ARG A 120 0.45 11.42 22.46
C ARG A 120 1.17 12.69 21.99
N TRP A 121 1.38 12.86 20.70
CA TRP A 121 2.05 14.03 20.15
C TRP A 121 1.13 15.26 20.09
N SER A 122 -0.13 15.08 19.78
CA SER A 122 -1.14 16.13 19.85
C SER A 122 -1.28 16.66 21.29
N GLY A 123 -1.30 15.76 22.28
CA GLY A 123 -1.34 16.12 23.71
C GLY A 123 -0.09 16.88 24.20
N LYS A 124 1.06 16.72 23.53
CA LYS A 124 2.28 17.53 23.75
C LYS A 124 2.22 18.90 23.08
N GLY A 125 1.11 19.27 22.47
CA GLY A 125 0.93 20.56 21.79
C GLY A 125 1.46 20.64 20.38
N VAL A 126 1.83 19.51 19.76
CA VAL A 126 2.21 19.48 18.35
C VAL A 126 0.97 19.72 17.49
N ARG A 127 0.98 20.82 16.72
CA ARG A 127 -0.18 21.28 15.96
C ARG A 127 -0.21 20.81 14.51
N ARG A 128 0.91 20.35 13.97
CA ARG A 128 1.03 19.89 12.59
C ARG A 128 1.60 18.48 12.60
N ILE A 129 0.75 17.52 12.34
CA ILE A 129 1.10 16.10 12.32
C ILE A 129 0.78 15.56 10.93
N GLY A 130 1.78 14.99 10.27
CA GLY A 130 1.60 14.22 9.04
C GLY A 130 1.59 12.72 9.38
N VAL A 131 0.57 12.00 8.92
CA VAL A 131 0.50 10.54 9.04
C VAL A 131 0.78 9.94 7.67
N PHE A 132 1.84 9.12 7.59
CA PHE A 132 2.23 8.45 6.35
C PHE A 132 2.01 6.94 6.50
N TYR A 133 0.97 6.46 5.84
CA TYR A 133 0.50 5.08 5.91
C TYR A 133 0.07 4.56 4.54
N GLY A 134 -0.02 3.24 4.39
CA GLY A 134 -0.55 2.61 3.18
C GLY A 134 -2.03 2.95 2.95
N ALA A 135 -2.45 3.04 1.68
CA ALA A 135 -3.80 3.47 1.30
C ALA A 135 -4.93 2.66 1.97
N ALA A 136 -4.73 1.37 2.20
CA ALA A 136 -5.71 0.51 2.87
C ALA A 136 -6.03 0.93 4.32
N HIS A 137 -5.14 1.68 4.96
CA HIS A 137 -5.35 2.19 6.33
C HIS A 137 -6.21 3.47 6.36
N LEU A 138 -6.30 4.20 5.24
CA LEU A 138 -6.90 5.54 5.19
C LEU A 138 -8.36 5.58 5.66
N PRO A 139 -9.27 4.65 5.30
CA PRO A 139 -10.65 4.69 5.80
C PRO A 139 -10.73 4.64 7.33
N GLY A 140 -10.00 3.73 7.96
CA GLY A 140 -9.98 3.59 9.42
C GLY A 140 -9.33 4.79 10.13
N LEU A 141 -8.20 5.27 9.62
CA LEU A 141 -7.54 6.47 10.17
C LEU A 141 -8.41 7.72 10.01
N HIS A 142 -9.10 7.88 8.87
CA HIS A 142 -10.03 8.98 8.65
C HIS A 142 -11.18 8.95 9.66
N GLY A 143 -11.83 7.79 9.83
CA GLY A 143 -12.89 7.61 10.83
C GLY A 143 -12.42 7.98 12.23
N ALA A 144 -11.26 7.46 12.64
CA ALA A 144 -10.68 7.73 13.95
C ALA A 144 -10.33 9.22 14.17
N LEU A 145 -9.96 9.96 13.12
CA LEU A 145 -9.75 11.42 13.20
C LEU A 145 -11.07 12.18 13.32
N LEU A 146 -12.12 11.77 12.60
CA LEU A 146 -13.46 12.37 12.74
C LEU A 146 -14.03 12.21 14.15
N GLU A 147 -13.86 11.03 14.77
CA GLU A 147 -14.24 10.77 16.17
C GLU A 147 -13.53 11.70 17.16
N ARG A 148 -12.30 12.15 16.84
CA ARG A 148 -11.53 13.12 17.62
C ARG A 148 -11.87 14.58 17.33
N GLY A 149 -12.92 14.82 16.53
CA GLY A 149 -13.40 16.16 16.17
C GLY A 149 -12.63 16.84 15.05
N TYR A 150 -11.73 16.14 14.37
CA TYR A 150 -11.09 16.67 13.16
C TYR A 150 -12.10 16.70 12.02
N ARG A 151 -11.87 17.58 11.03
CA ARG A 151 -12.73 17.69 9.86
C ARG A 151 -11.88 17.58 8.59
N LEU A 152 -12.39 16.81 7.64
CA LEU A 152 -11.78 16.75 6.31
C LEU A 152 -11.85 18.14 5.66
N ARG A 153 -10.70 18.70 5.32
CA ARG A 153 -10.60 19.98 4.63
C ARG A 153 -10.46 19.81 3.13
N GLU A 154 -9.63 18.87 2.72
CA GLU A 154 -9.27 18.70 1.31
C GLU A 154 -8.77 17.29 1.07
N VAL A 155 -9.04 16.76 -0.13
CA VAL A 155 -8.44 15.54 -0.66
C VAL A 155 -7.66 15.92 -1.91
N ARG A 156 -6.39 15.51 -1.96
CA ARG A 156 -5.53 15.69 -3.15
C ARG A 156 -5.06 14.35 -3.65
N TRP A 157 -5.28 14.10 -4.91
CA TRP A 157 -4.74 12.94 -5.60
C TRP A 157 -3.45 13.33 -6.32
N LEU A 158 -2.35 12.69 -5.96
CA LEU A 158 -1.07 12.87 -6.62
C LEU A 158 -0.78 11.66 -7.50
N PRO A 159 -0.39 11.86 -8.78
CA PRO A 159 -0.01 10.75 -9.63
C PRO A 159 1.30 10.13 -9.13
N ALA A 160 1.25 8.86 -8.74
CA ALA A 160 2.45 8.12 -8.33
C ALA A 160 3.27 7.65 -9.55
N TRP A 161 2.59 7.29 -10.63
CA TRP A 161 3.20 6.87 -11.89
C TRP A 161 2.22 7.04 -13.06
N SER A 162 2.74 7.02 -14.30
CA SER A 162 1.92 6.97 -15.51
C SER A 162 1.97 5.58 -16.13
N THR A 163 0.84 5.11 -16.64
CA THR A 163 0.72 3.92 -17.47
C THR A 163 0.82 4.24 -18.97
N ARG A 164 0.96 5.52 -19.33
CA ARG A 164 1.21 5.95 -20.70
C ARG A 164 2.69 5.84 -21.03
N GLU A 165 3.01 5.53 -22.26
CA GLU A 165 4.39 5.58 -22.76
C GLU A 165 4.91 7.02 -22.73
N GLN A 166 6.10 7.22 -22.18
CA GLN A 166 6.79 8.51 -22.28
C GLN A 166 7.30 8.64 -23.71
N GLY A 167 6.59 9.34 -24.55
CA GLY A 167 7.00 9.55 -25.95
C GLY A 167 5.98 10.23 -26.85
N ALA A 168 4.71 10.35 -26.44
CA ALA A 168 3.67 10.86 -27.35
C ALA A 168 3.35 12.36 -27.23
N ASP A 169 3.88 13.08 -26.25
CA ASP A 169 3.53 14.49 -26.00
C ASP A 169 4.67 15.50 -26.29
N GLY A 170 5.76 15.09 -26.93
CA GLY A 170 6.90 15.96 -27.24
C GLY A 170 6.78 16.81 -28.54
N GLN A 171 5.68 16.72 -29.29
CA GLN A 171 5.55 17.43 -30.58
C GLN A 171 4.16 18.06 -30.84
N ARG A 172 3.57 18.71 -29.87
CA ARG A 172 2.47 19.64 -30.15
C ARG A 172 2.64 20.91 -29.34
N GLY A 173 3.32 21.88 -29.91
CA GLY A 173 3.37 23.19 -29.31
C GLY A 173 4.47 24.08 -29.84
N GLU A 174 4.56 24.25 -31.16
CA GLU A 174 5.07 25.46 -31.79
C GLU A 174 4.56 25.48 -33.24
N GLY A 175 3.52 26.24 -33.45
CA GLY A 175 2.95 26.56 -34.72
C GLY A 175 1.95 27.69 -34.55
#